data_d42db54a462c45684202a434c6f6f01c
#
_entry.id   d42db54a462c45684202a434c6f6f01c
#
_cell.length_a   1.000
_cell.length_b   1.000
_cell.length_c   1.000
_cell.angle_alpha   90.00
_cell.angle_beta   90.00
_cell.angle_gamma   90.00
#
_symmetry.space_group_name_H-M   'P 1'
#
loop_
_entity.id
_entity.type
_entity.pdbx_description
1 polymer ?
#
loop_
_entity_poly.entity_id
_entity_poly.type
_entity_poly.pdbx_seq_one_letter_code
_entity_poly.pdbx_strand_id
1 'polypeptide(L)'
;MEYMAGGELYDRLFQHRVYKEEMAAKTAKQMLLAVAYLHSHQIAHRDLKLENFLYERQDNDHLKLIDFGFAKFWDRSRNMTQACGSTHYVAPEVLGNSYTLKADLWSLGVISYMLLTGSPPFHGPDKEVLAKIRAGKVHWSSKFKRLSTHAQDFVKALLVVNPNDRLDAQGALEHPWVKSLGGNAESPTLDDDIKTSLLKFAKATAFRRAVLSMMAWSLSAEDRAQLRNEFLAFDTENTGTITHFQMKEILEKYYHIDSFEAEAMFRSMDTDHDDVIAYSEFLAAAMQGRIKVHEDVLRRTFRKFDVDNCGKITAEDLQGILGEQFEGTDAQDLIREADTNGDGMIEYDEFLQYFHSHEVHLEEDAAASRVAEGQCEKGISWAVPGHSAVAFRSGDKRRRNMVEWRTSFGSKS
;
A
#
# COMPACT_ATOMS: atom_id res chain seq x y z
N MET A 1 -12.76 -15.81 -4.20
CA MET A 1 -11.99 -15.09 -5.26
C MET A 1 -12.81 -13.88 -5.64
N GLU A 2 -12.20 -12.69 -5.70
CA GLU A 2 -12.88 -11.46 -6.11
C GLU A 2 -13.22 -11.52 -7.60
N TYR A 3 -14.42 -11.04 -7.97
CA TYR A 3 -14.85 -11.01 -9.37
C TYR A 3 -14.40 -9.72 -10.04
N MET A 4 -13.64 -9.83 -11.14
CA MET A 4 -13.07 -8.74 -11.90
C MET A 4 -13.91 -8.50 -13.16
N ALA A 5 -14.89 -7.58 -13.07
CA ALA A 5 -15.85 -7.33 -14.14
C ALA A 5 -15.26 -6.58 -15.35
N GLY A 6 -14.09 -5.95 -15.21
CA GLY A 6 -13.46 -5.12 -16.24
C GLY A 6 -12.72 -5.88 -17.34
N GLY A 7 -12.57 -7.21 -17.18
CA GLY A 7 -11.90 -8.07 -18.16
C GLY A 7 -10.37 -7.92 -18.19
N GLU A 8 -9.73 -8.62 -19.09
CA GLU A 8 -8.28 -8.66 -19.23
C GLU A 8 -7.71 -7.40 -19.91
N LEU A 9 -6.49 -7.01 -19.50
CA LEU A 9 -5.72 -5.97 -20.20
C LEU A 9 -5.52 -6.32 -21.68
N TYR A 10 -5.36 -7.63 -21.99
CA TYR A 10 -5.28 -8.13 -23.36
C TYR A 10 -6.50 -7.75 -24.18
N ASP A 11 -7.70 -8.04 -23.71
CA ASP A 11 -8.94 -7.75 -24.40
C ASP A 11 -9.15 -6.27 -24.65
N ARG A 12 -8.87 -5.45 -23.63
CA ARG A 12 -8.98 -4.00 -23.74
C ARG A 12 -7.95 -3.42 -24.72
N LEU A 13 -6.71 -3.94 -24.73
CA LEU A 13 -5.72 -3.58 -25.75
C LEU A 13 -6.18 -3.98 -27.15
N PHE A 14 -6.76 -5.17 -27.30
CA PHE A 14 -7.25 -5.63 -28.59
C PHE A 14 -8.38 -4.75 -29.16
N GLN A 15 -9.29 -4.27 -28.29
CA GLN A 15 -10.37 -3.34 -28.67
C GLN A 15 -9.81 -1.96 -29.07
N HIS A 16 -8.86 -1.42 -28.32
CA HIS A 16 -8.26 -0.10 -28.59
C HIS A 16 -7.15 -0.15 -29.63
N ARG A 17 -6.63 -1.32 -29.97
CA ARG A 17 -5.49 -1.58 -30.87
C ARG A 17 -4.15 -1.00 -30.42
N VAL A 18 -4.13 0.17 -29.83
CA VAL A 18 -2.94 0.87 -29.30
C VAL A 18 -3.40 1.84 -28.23
N TYR A 19 -2.67 1.94 -27.12
CA TYR A 19 -2.90 2.95 -26.10
C TYR A 19 -2.21 4.26 -26.47
N LYS A 20 -2.85 5.39 -26.11
CA LYS A 20 -2.13 6.68 -26.09
C LYS A 20 -1.02 6.60 -25.03
N GLU A 21 0.07 7.36 -25.21
CA GLU A 21 1.22 7.31 -24.29
C GLU A 21 0.83 7.58 -22.84
N GLU A 22 -0.08 8.52 -22.59
CA GLU A 22 -0.57 8.82 -21.25
C GLU A 22 -1.27 7.62 -20.60
N MET A 23 -2.18 6.96 -21.33
CA MET A 23 -2.86 5.77 -20.84
C MET A 23 -1.88 4.61 -20.62
N ALA A 24 -0.95 4.41 -21.56
CA ALA A 24 0.09 3.39 -21.43
C ALA A 24 0.98 3.64 -20.20
N ALA A 25 1.33 4.89 -19.91
CA ALA A 25 2.13 5.26 -18.74
C ALA A 25 1.37 5.04 -17.43
N LYS A 26 0.09 5.42 -17.38
CA LYS A 26 -0.79 5.15 -16.20
C LYS A 26 -0.93 3.64 -15.95
N THR A 27 -1.12 2.87 -17.00
CA THR A 27 -1.19 1.41 -16.94
C THR A 27 0.14 0.80 -16.48
N ALA A 28 1.26 1.25 -17.07
CA ALA A 28 2.61 0.82 -16.68
C ALA A 28 2.92 1.14 -15.22
N LYS A 29 2.52 2.31 -14.73
CA LYS A 29 2.68 2.69 -13.32
C LYS A 29 1.98 1.72 -12.38
N GLN A 30 0.72 1.35 -12.66
CA GLN A 30 -0.01 0.39 -11.84
C GLN A 30 0.61 -1.01 -11.84
N MET A 31 1.06 -1.49 -13.02
CA MET A 31 1.78 -2.76 -13.12
C MET A 31 3.09 -2.73 -12.33
N LEU A 32 3.83 -1.62 -12.40
CA LEU A 32 5.07 -1.43 -11.66
C LEU A 32 4.85 -1.38 -10.15
N LEU A 33 3.79 -0.73 -9.66
CA LEU A 33 3.43 -0.70 -8.24
C LEU A 33 3.17 -2.13 -7.72
N ALA A 34 2.39 -2.93 -8.46
CA ALA A 34 2.15 -4.32 -8.08
C ALA A 34 3.44 -5.16 -8.04
N VAL A 35 4.32 -4.98 -9.04
CA VAL A 35 5.60 -5.72 -9.11
C VAL A 35 6.58 -5.21 -8.05
N ALA A 36 6.63 -3.90 -7.77
CA ALA A 36 7.47 -3.34 -6.71
C ALA A 36 7.10 -3.91 -5.35
N TYR A 37 5.80 -4.01 -5.04
CA TYR A 37 5.31 -4.67 -3.83
C TYR A 37 5.78 -6.12 -3.73
N LEU A 38 5.63 -6.92 -4.79
CA LEU A 38 6.11 -8.31 -4.78
C LEU A 38 7.62 -8.39 -4.57
N HIS A 39 8.37 -7.53 -5.25
CA HIS A 39 9.83 -7.51 -5.17
C HIS A 39 10.36 -7.03 -3.82
N SER A 40 9.66 -6.12 -3.13
CA SER A 40 9.98 -5.73 -1.76
C SER A 40 9.89 -6.93 -0.80
N HIS A 41 8.91 -7.80 -1.02
CA HIS A 41 8.72 -9.06 -0.28
C HIS A 41 9.54 -10.24 -0.85
N GLN A 42 10.51 -9.98 -1.72
CA GLN A 42 11.36 -11.00 -2.35
C GLN A 42 10.56 -12.06 -3.14
N ILE A 43 9.44 -11.68 -3.74
CA ILE A 43 8.60 -12.57 -4.55
C ILE A 43 8.79 -12.21 -6.03
N ALA A 44 9.18 -13.20 -6.85
CA ALA A 44 9.13 -13.12 -8.31
C ALA A 44 7.81 -13.70 -8.79
N HIS A 45 7.11 -13.01 -9.69
CA HIS A 45 5.86 -13.50 -10.29
C HIS A 45 6.12 -14.56 -11.36
N ARG A 46 7.10 -14.32 -12.24
CA ARG A 46 7.64 -15.23 -13.27
C ARG A 46 6.72 -15.55 -14.46
N ASP A 47 5.49 -15.06 -14.49
CA ASP A 47 4.58 -15.19 -15.65
C ASP A 47 3.78 -13.91 -15.88
N LEU A 48 4.46 -12.76 -15.91
CA LEU A 48 3.81 -11.50 -16.25
C LEU A 48 3.48 -11.46 -17.75
N LYS A 49 2.20 -11.28 -18.05
CA LYS A 49 1.63 -11.17 -19.41
C LYS A 49 0.36 -10.33 -19.36
N LEU A 50 -0.13 -9.88 -20.51
CA LEU A 50 -1.32 -9.03 -20.61
C LEU A 50 -2.57 -9.70 -19.97
N GLU A 51 -2.67 -11.02 -20.11
CA GLU A 51 -3.79 -11.84 -19.61
C GLU A 51 -3.84 -11.91 -18.07
N ASN A 52 -2.71 -11.68 -17.40
CA ASN A 52 -2.61 -11.75 -15.94
C ASN A 52 -2.84 -10.38 -15.26
N PHE A 53 -3.20 -9.36 -16.01
CA PHE A 53 -3.66 -8.08 -15.49
C PHE A 53 -5.13 -7.90 -15.84
N LEU A 54 -5.98 -7.80 -14.81
CA LEU A 54 -7.42 -7.61 -14.97
C LEU A 54 -7.85 -6.25 -14.47
N TYR A 55 -8.75 -5.63 -15.21
CA TYR A 55 -9.43 -4.42 -14.73
C TYR A 55 -10.51 -4.78 -13.72
N GLU A 56 -10.55 -4.04 -12.62
CA GLU A 56 -11.52 -4.26 -11.56
C GLU A 56 -12.96 -4.11 -12.05
N ARG A 57 -13.22 -3.08 -12.87
CA ARG A 57 -14.54 -2.77 -13.47
C ARG A 57 -14.37 -2.29 -14.90
N GLN A 58 -15.49 -2.32 -15.66
CA GLN A 58 -15.48 -1.83 -17.05
C GLN A 58 -15.29 -0.32 -17.16
N ASP A 59 -15.78 0.42 -16.18
CA ASP A 59 -15.82 1.88 -16.12
C ASP A 59 -14.63 2.51 -15.39
N ASN A 60 -13.67 1.72 -14.91
CA ASN A 60 -12.45 2.22 -14.29
C ASN A 60 -11.19 1.65 -14.93
N ASP A 61 -10.06 2.29 -14.63
CA ASP A 61 -8.74 1.92 -15.15
C ASP A 61 -7.87 1.23 -14.09
N HIS A 62 -8.47 0.75 -12.97
CA HIS A 62 -7.72 0.07 -11.93
C HIS A 62 -7.41 -1.37 -12.30
N LEU A 63 -6.12 -1.71 -12.33
CA LEU A 63 -5.59 -3.03 -12.62
C LEU A 63 -5.28 -3.82 -11.36
N LYS A 64 -5.55 -5.11 -11.42
CA LYS A 64 -5.07 -6.10 -10.45
C LYS A 64 -4.27 -7.18 -11.15
N LEU A 65 -3.17 -7.58 -10.51
CA LEU A 65 -2.35 -8.70 -10.94
C LEU A 65 -2.93 -9.99 -10.37
N ILE A 66 -3.02 -11.03 -11.22
CA ILE A 66 -3.56 -12.34 -10.87
C ILE A 66 -2.59 -13.45 -11.26
N ASP A 67 -2.94 -14.69 -10.89
CA ASP A 67 -2.24 -15.94 -11.25
C ASP A 67 -0.81 -16.04 -10.71
N PHE A 68 -0.73 -16.34 -9.43
CA PHE A 68 0.53 -16.58 -8.71
C PHE A 68 1.02 -18.05 -8.81
N GLY A 69 0.50 -18.83 -9.76
CA GLY A 69 0.85 -20.26 -9.92
C GLY A 69 2.33 -20.51 -10.19
N PHE A 70 3.03 -19.55 -10.76
CA PHE A 70 4.48 -19.60 -10.93
C PHE A 70 5.25 -18.75 -9.91
N ALA A 71 4.60 -18.00 -9.02
CA ALA A 71 5.28 -17.13 -8.09
C ALA A 71 6.23 -17.89 -7.15
N LYS A 72 7.34 -17.25 -6.78
CA LYS A 72 8.35 -17.88 -5.94
C LYS A 72 9.05 -16.83 -5.08
N PHE A 73 9.25 -17.17 -3.81
CA PHE A 73 10.18 -16.45 -2.96
C PHE A 73 11.62 -16.59 -3.49
N TRP A 74 12.28 -15.45 -3.65
CA TRP A 74 13.66 -15.38 -4.10
C TRP A 74 14.61 -15.23 -2.91
N ASP A 75 15.52 -16.19 -2.79
CA ASP A 75 16.64 -16.10 -1.86
C ASP A 75 17.77 -15.28 -2.51
N ARG A 76 18.08 -14.11 -1.93
CA ARG A 76 19.14 -13.21 -2.44
C ARG A 76 20.51 -13.87 -2.59
N SER A 77 20.76 -14.95 -1.87
CA SER A 77 22.04 -15.67 -1.92
C SER A 77 22.23 -16.50 -3.19
N ARG A 78 21.17 -16.79 -3.95
CA ARG A 78 21.23 -17.65 -5.13
C ARG A 78 20.18 -17.30 -6.18
N ASN A 79 20.54 -17.50 -7.45
CA ASN A 79 19.63 -17.30 -8.56
C ASN A 79 18.57 -18.40 -8.65
N MET A 80 17.41 -18.06 -9.20
CA MET A 80 16.38 -19.03 -9.60
C MET A 80 16.85 -19.77 -10.84
N THR A 81 16.53 -21.07 -10.92
CA THR A 81 17.04 -21.96 -12.00
C THR A 81 15.96 -22.61 -12.85
N GLN A 82 14.71 -22.61 -12.39
CA GLN A 82 13.61 -23.24 -13.12
C GLN A 82 13.08 -22.29 -14.20
N ALA A 83 13.28 -22.62 -15.47
CA ALA A 83 12.65 -21.89 -16.57
C ALA A 83 11.13 -22.06 -16.54
N CYS A 84 10.39 -20.98 -16.52
CA CYS A 84 8.93 -20.93 -16.57
C CYS A 84 8.49 -19.61 -17.20
N GLY A 85 7.18 -19.46 -17.43
CA GLY A 85 6.58 -18.27 -18.03
C GLY A 85 6.23 -18.43 -19.51
N SER A 86 5.57 -17.44 -20.04
CA SER A 86 5.02 -17.42 -21.41
C SER A 86 6.07 -17.00 -22.42
N THR A 87 6.23 -17.73 -23.54
CA THR A 87 7.33 -17.63 -24.51
C THR A 87 7.63 -16.21 -24.97
N HIS A 88 6.61 -15.40 -25.25
CA HIS A 88 6.80 -14.04 -25.80
C HIS A 88 7.23 -13.00 -24.76
N TYR A 89 7.08 -13.32 -23.47
CA TYR A 89 7.35 -12.39 -22.34
C TYR A 89 8.59 -12.77 -21.53
N VAL A 90 9.14 -13.98 -21.77
CA VAL A 90 10.23 -14.53 -20.96
C VAL A 90 11.54 -13.74 -21.15
N ALA A 91 12.26 -13.52 -20.05
CA ALA A 91 13.55 -12.83 -20.08
C ALA A 91 14.69 -13.73 -20.62
N PRO A 92 15.73 -13.17 -21.26
CA PRO A 92 16.85 -13.95 -21.82
C PRO A 92 17.57 -14.80 -20.75
N GLU A 93 17.77 -14.28 -19.54
CA GLU A 93 18.42 -14.99 -18.43
C GLU A 93 17.60 -16.15 -17.86
N VAL A 94 16.27 -16.13 -17.99
CA VAL A 94 15.39 -17.27 -17.64
C VAL A 94 15.67 -18.45 -18.54
N LEU A 95 15.93 -18.19 -19.84
CA LEU A 95 16.33 -19.23 -20.81
C LEU A 95 17.73 -19.79 -20.55
N GLY A 96 18.51 -19.10 -19.71
CA GLY A 96 19.82 -19.55 -19.20
C GLY A 96 19.76 -20.26 -17.86
N ASN A 97 18.56 -20.44 -17.27
CA ASN A 97 18.35 -21.06 -15.96
C ASN A 97 19.14 -20.40 -14.82
N SER A 98 19.32 -19.08 -14.88
CA SER A 98 19.98 -18.32 -13.82
C SER A 98 19.46 -16.87 -13.80
N TYR A 99 18.48 -16.59 -12.95
CA TYR A 99 17.77 -15.30 -12.96
C TYR A 99 17.32 -14.86 -11.58
N THR A 100 16.94 -13.59 -11.49
CA THR A 100 16.49 -12.91 -10.28
C THR A 100 15.12 -12.24 -10.53
N LEU A 101 14.65 -11.42 -9.59
CA LEU A 101 13.44 -10.59 -9.72
C LEU A 101 13.45 -9.71 -10.99
N LYS A 102 14.62 -9.36 -11.52
CA LYS A 102 14.77 -8.54 -12.73
C LYS A 102 14.12 -9.15 -13.99
N ALA A 103 13.83 -10.46 -13.97
CA ALA A 103 13.12 -11.12 -15.06
C ALA A 103 11.70 -10.58 -15.26
N ASP A 104 11.00 -10.22 -14.17
CA ASP A 104 9.65 -9.63 -14.23
C ASP A 104 9.68 -8.26 -14.94
N LEU A 105 10.76 -7.49 -14.76
CA LEU A 105 10.90 -6.17 -15.41
C LEU A 105 11.08 -6.28 -16.93
N TRP A 106 11.72 -7.34 -17.41
CA TRP A 106 11.75 -7.62 -18.85
C TRP A 106 10.35 -7.87 -19.41
N SER A 107 9.55 -8.69 -18.71
CA SER A 107 8.16 -8.97 -19.10
C SER A 107 7.32 -7.69 -19.13
N LEU A 108 7.48 -6.79 -18.14
CA LEU A 108 6.84 -5.46 -18.15
C LEU A 108 7.31 -4.60 -19.33
N GLY A 109 8.58 -4.70 -19.72
CA GLY A 109 9.11 -4.05 -20.92
C GLY A 109 8.42 -4.54 -22.20
N VAL A 110 8.19 -5.85 -22.32
CA VAL A 110 7.44 -6.45 -23.44
C VAL A 110 5.99 -5.94 -23.43
N ILE A 111 5.32 -5.98 -22.29
CA ILE A 111 3.93 -5.49 -22.15
C ILE A 111 3.84 -4.01 -22.51
N SER A 112 4.73 -3.17 -21.99
CA SER A 112 4.76 -1.73 -22.30
C SER A 112 4.97 -1.45 -23.79
N TYR A 113 5.86 -2.21 -24.43
CA TYR A 113 6.02 -2.14 -25.89
C TYR A 113 4.70 -2.48 -26.62
N MET A 114 4.00 -3.54 -26.18
CA MET A 114 2.73 -3.97 -26.80
C MET A 114 1.63 -2.93 -26.58
N LEU A 115 1.51 -2.32 -25.42
CA LEU A 115 0.55 -1.24 -25.14
C LEU A 115 0.76 -0.06 -26.12
N LEU A 116 2.01 0.32 -26.35
CA LEU A 116 2.38 1.47 -27.16
C LEU A 116 2.35 1.22 -28.69
N THR A 117 2.48 -0.03 -29.12
CA THR A 117 2.61 -0.35 -30.56
C THR A 117 1.49 -1.24 -31.09
N GLY A 118 0.79 -1.95 -30.23
CA GLY A 118 -0.24 -2.95 -30.56
C GLY A 118 0.34 -4.26 -31.12
N SER A 119 1.63 -4.51 -30.95
CA SER A 119 2.29 -5.73 -31.47
C SER A 119 3.49 -6.11 -30.58
N PRO A 120 3.84 -7.40 -30.47
CA PRO A 120 4.97 -7.82 -29.66
C PRO A 120 6.32 -7.33 -30.22
N PRO A 121 7.36 -7.17 -29.38
CA PRO A 121 8.70 -6.76 -29.82
C PRO A 121 9.46 -7.90 -30.52
N PHE A 122 9.03 -9.16 -30.36
CA PHE A 122 9.62 -10.34 -30.97
C PHE A 122 8.56 -11.11 -31.75
N HIS A 123 8.82 -11.35 -33.02
CA HIS A 123 7.89 -11.97 -33.99
C HIS A 123 8.45 -13.25 -34.57
N GLY A 124 7.58 -14.18 -34.90
CA GLY A 124 7.89 -15.43 -35.58
C GLY A 124 7.45 -16.68 -34.80
N PRO A 125 7.79 -17.86 -35.28
CA PRO A 125 7.59 -19.10 -34.55
C PRO A 125 8.39 -19.12 -33.23
N ASP A 126 7.93 -19.83 -32.20
CA ASP A 126 8.51 -19.83 -30.86
C ASP A 126 10.03 -20.00 -30.82
N LYS A 127 10.58 -20.92 -31.64
CA LYS A 127 12.04 -21.13 -31.71
C LYS A 127 12.80 -19.90 -32.14
N GLU A 128 12.26 -19.14 -33.11
CA GLU A 128 12.86 -17.90 -33.60
C GLU A 128 12.70 -16.78 -32.58
N VAL A 129 11.53 -16.69 -31.94
CA VAL A 129 11.26 -15.73 -30.86
C VAL A 129 12.26 -15.91 -29.74
N LEU A 130 12.43 -17.13 -29.23
CA LEU A 130 13.41 -17.43 -28.17
C LEU A 130 14.86 -17.11 -28.60
N ALA A 131 15.22 -17.36 -29.87
CA ALA A 131 16.54 -16.99 -30.38
C ALA A 131 16.74 -15.46 -30.45
N LYS A 132 15.70 -14.71 -30.84
CA LYS A 132 15.72 -13.23 -30.87
C LYS A 132 15.80 -12.66 -29.44
N ILE A 133 15.06 -13.22 -28.49
CA ILE A 133 15.11 -12.86 -27.07
C ILE A 133 16.53 -13.04 -26.51
N ARG A 134 17.12 -14.22 -26.67
CA ARG A 134 18.51 -14.50 -26.23
C ARG A 134 19.53 -13.52 -26.82
N ALA A 135 19.33 -13.13 -28.07
CA ALA A 135 20.21 -12.20 -28.78
C ALA A 135 19.89 -10.71 -28.54
N GLY A 136 18.82 -10.39 -27.77
CA GLY A 136 18.34 -9.02 -27.56
C GLY A 136 17.91 -8.30 -28.84
N LYS A 137 17.53 -9.06 -29.91
CA LYS A 137 17.14 -8.51 -31.20
C LYS A 137 15.68 -8.05 -31.22
N VAL A 138 15.42 -6.91 -30.55
CA VAL A 138 14.11 -6.28 -30.52
C VAL A 138 13.74 -5.68 -31.87
N HIS A 139 12.52 -5.95 -32.34
CA HIS A 139 11.97 -5.29 -33.51
C HIS A 139 11.40 -3.92 -33.15
N TRP A 140 12.19 -2.86 -33.36
CA TRP A 140 11.74 -1.47 -33.16
C TRP A 140 10.88 -1.01 -34.34
N SER A 141 9.56 -1.17 -34.25
CA SER A 141 8.59 -0.82 -35.30
C SER A 141 8.60 0.67 -35.64
N SER A 142 8.04 1.04 -36.80
CA SER A 142 7.87 2.45 -37.18
C SER A 142 6.95 3.21 -36.20
N LYS A 143 5.97 2.54 -35.58
CA LYS A 143 5.14 3.12 -34.56
C LYS A 143 5.97 3.45 -33.32
N PHE A 144 6.80 2.53 -32.85
CA PHE A 144 7.69 2.73 -31.71
C PHE A 144 8.63 3.93 -31.90
N LYS A 145 9.22 4.05 -33.08
CA LYS A 145 10.13 5.16 -33.41
C LYS A 145 9.48 6.55 -33.44
N ARG A 146 8.13 6.63 -33.48
CA ARG A 146 7.38 7.90 -33.47
C ARG A 146 6.93 8.29 -32.05
N LEU A 147 7.13 7.44 -31.05
CA LEU A 147 6.82 7.75 -29.65
C LEU A 147 7.75 8.83 -29.11
N SER A 148 7.37 9.44 -28.00
CA SER A 148 8.25 10.36 -27.29
C SER A 148 9.58 9.71 -26.90
N THR A 149 10.62 10.50 -26.77
CA THR A 149 11.94 10.02 -26.34
C THR A 149 11.83 9.29 -25.00
N HIS A 150 11.08 9.84 -24.06
CA HIS A 150 10.88 9.22 -22.75
C HIS A 150 10.21 7.85 -22.82
N ALA A 151 9.18 7.67 -23.68
CA ALA A 151 8.53 6.37 -23.88
C ALA A 151 9.50 5.33 -24.48
N GLN A 152 10.29 5.76 -25.48
CA GLN A 152 11.28 4.89 -26.09
C GLN A 152 12.38 4.48 -25.11
N ASP A 153 12.88 5.43 -24.29
CA ASP A 153 13.93 5.19 -23.33
C ASP A 153 13.46 4.26 -22.21
N PHE A 154 12.24 4.45 -21.71
CA PHE A 154 11.64 3.57 -20.71
C PHE A 154 11.59 2.11 -21.17
N VAL A 155 11.02 1.86 -22.35
CA VAL A 155 10.92 0.49 -22.88
C VAL A 155 12.30 -0.11 -23.13
N LYS A 156 13.24 0.67 -23.69
CA LYS A 156 14.63 0.21 -23.92
C LYS A 156 15.34 -0.12 -22.60
N ALA A 157 15.12 0.66 -21.54
CA ALA A 157 15.74 0.43 -20.24
C ALA A 157 15.23 -0.86 -19.53
N LEU A 158 14.01 -1.31 -19.87
CA LEU A 158 13.48 -2.59 -19.42
C LEU A 158 13.90 -3.77 -20.32
N LEU A 159 14.05 -3.57 -21.63
CA LEU A 159 14.45 -4.61 -22.57
C LEU A 159 15.99 -4.70 -22.74
N VAL A 160 16.73 -4.56 -21.66
CA VAL A 160 18.17 -4.75 -21.58
C VAL A 160 18.48 -6.22 -21.30
N VAL A 161 19.32 -6.84 -22.13
CA VAL A 161 19.67 -8.28 -22.03
C VAL A 161 20.37 -8.61 -20.71
N ASN A 162 21.35 -7.78 -20.32
CA ASN A 162 22.03 -7.95 -19.04
C ASN A 162 21.13 -7.49 -17.90
N PRO A 163 20.67 -8.37 -16.99
CA PRO A 163 19.77 -7.99 -15.93
C PRO A 163 20.38 -6.97 -14.93
N ASN A 164 21.71 -6.89 -14.83
CA ASN A 164 22.36 -5.92 -13.94
C ASN A 164 22.21 -4.48 -14.43
N ASP A 165 22.16 -4.30 -15.76
CA ASP A 165 22.00 -2.98 -16.40
C ASP A 165 20.53 -2.60 -16.60
N ARG A 166 19.59 -3.56 -16.40
CA ARG A 166 18.15 -3.35 -16.50
C ARG A 166 17.63 -2.63 -15.25
N LEU A 167 16.69 -1.71 -15.42
CA LEU A 167 15.99 -1.09 -14.29
C LEU A 167 15.36 -2.13 -13.37
N ASP A 168 15.35 -1.87 -12.08
CA ASP A 168 14.47 -2.54 -11.12
C ASP A 168 13.12 -1.85 -11.05
N ALA A 169 12.21 -2.37 -10.23
CA ALA A 169 10.86 -1.83 -10.14
C ALA A 169 10.86 -0.37 -9.66
N GLN A 170 11.71 -0.04 -8.68
CA GLN A 170 11.84 1.31 -8.16
C GLN A 170 12.41 2.26 -9.20
N GLY A 171 13.52 1.91 -9.84
CA GLY A 171 14.10 2.72 -10.92
C GLY A 171 13.14 2.93 -12.11
N ALA A 172 12.29 1.95 -12.39
CA ALA A 172 11.27 2.05 -13.42
C ALA A 172 10.12 2.99 -13.02
N LEU A 173 9.68 2.99 -11.75
CA LEU A 173 8.70 3.94 -11.20
C LEU A 173 9.24 5.39 -11.23
N GLU A 174 10.54 5.56 -10.95
CA GLU A 174 11.23 6.84 -10.99
C GLU A 174 11.49 7.38 -12.41
N HIS A 175 11.30 6.56 -13.44
CA HIS A 175 11.59 6.95 -14.80
C HIS A 175 10.73 8.14 -15.26
N PRO A 176 11.30 9.17 -15.96
CA PRO A 176 10.59 10.37 -16.37
C PRO A 176 9.27 10.13 -17.12
N TRP A 177 9.20 9.08 -17.94
CA TRP A 177 7.99 8.74 -18.67
C TRP A 177 6.83 8.33 -17.75
N VAL A 178 7.13 7.54 -16.71
CA VAL A 178 6.14 7.10 -15.73
C VAL A 178 5.75 8.26 -14.81
N LYS A 179 6.72 9.03 -14.33
CA LYS A 179 6.47 10.20 -13.46
C LYS A 179 5.65 11.29 -14.13
N SER A 180 5.98 11.64 -15.38
CA SER A 180 5.35 12.79 -16.06
C SER A 180 3.94 12.49 -16.60
N LEU A 181 3.67 11.26 -17.03
CA LEU A 181 2.41 10.85 -17.65
C LEU A 181 1.59 9.90 -16.80
N GLY A 182 2.22 9.19 -15.87
CA GLY A 182 1.56 8.23 -14.98
C GLY A 182 0.62 8.86 -13.95
N GLY A 183 0.40 10.16 -14.02
CA GLY A 183 -0.33 10.99 -13.05
C GLY A 183 0.59 11.28 -11.86
N ASN A 184 0.86 12.55 -11.61
CA ASN A 184 1.29 12.96 -10.30
C ASN A 184 0.13 12.61 -9.36
N ALA A 185 0.40 11.96 -8.24
CA ALA A 185 -0.47 12.18 -7.10
C ALA A 185 -0.51 13.71 -6.96
N GLU A 186 -1.65 14.34 -7.19
CA GLU A 186 -1.89 15.70 -6.71
C GLU A 186 -1.35 15.71 -5.29
N SER A 187 -0.70 16.80 -4.89
CA SER A 187 -0.26 16.95 -3.49
C SER A 187 -1.37 16.43 -2.63
N PRO A 188 -1.16 15.43 -1.78
CA PRO A 188 -2.26 14.75 -1.13
C PRO A 188 -3.10 15.81 -0.44
N THR A 189 -4.30 16.05 -0.94
CA THR A 189 -5.34 16.68 -0.15
C THR A 189 -5.75 15.60 0.84
N LEU A 190 -4.88 15.40 1.81
CA LEU A 190 -5.14 14.48 2.89
C LEU A 190 -6.33 15.06 3.66
N ASP A 191 -7.40 14.31 3.66
CA ASP A 191 -8.64 14.69 4.30
C ASP A 191 -8.46 14.62 5.84
N ASP A 192 -8.95 15.61 6.58
CA ASP A 192 -8.93 15.61 8.05
C ASP A 192 -9.66 14.40 8.66
N ASP A 193 -10.55 13.79 7.88
CA ASP A 193 -11.25 12.57 8.28
C ASP A 193 -10.31 11.35 8.38
N ILE A 194 -9.21 11.33 7.62
CA ILE A 194 -8.19 10.28 7.75
C ILE A 194 -7.51 10.35 9.11
N LYS A 195 -7.05 11.54 9.51
CA LYS A 195 -6.46 11.74 10.84
C LYS A 195 -7.37 11.18 11.93
N THR A 196 -8.64 11.56 11.88
CA THR A 196 -9.64 11.11 12.85
C THR A 196 -9.81 9.58 12.83
N SER A 197 -9.83 8.96 11.66
CA SER A 197 -9.96 7.51 11.51
C SER A 197 -8.75 6.77 12.08
N LEU A 198 -7.53 7.20 11.74
CA LEU A 198 -6.30 6.60 12.24
C LEU A 198 -6.18 6.73 13.76
N LEU A 199 -6.53 7.90 14.33
CA LEU A 199 -6.56 8.12 15.79
C LEU A 199 -7.57 7.22 16.49
N LYS A 200 -8.77 7.06 15.92
CA LYS A 200 -9.80 6.15 16.45
C LYS A 200 -9.32 4.70 16.42
N PHE A 201 -8.68 4.28 15.34
CA PHE A 201 -8.13 2.94 15.21
C PHE A 201 -7.03 2.67 16.24
N ALA A 202 -6.14 3.63 16.46
CA ALA A 202 -5.08 3.51 17.47
C ALA A 202 -5.60 3.35 18.89
N LYS A 203 -6.78 3.91 19.19
CA LYS A 203 -7.46 3.79 20.50
C LYS A 203 -8.41 2.60 20.59
N ALA A 204 -8.64 1.88 19.49
CA ALA A 204 -9.54 0.74 19.48
C ALA A 204 -8.95 -0.45 20.25
N THR A 205 -9.81 -1.31 20.77
CA THR A 205 -9.41 -2.56 21.41
C THR A 205 -8.91 -3.57 20.37
N ALA A 206 -8.19 -4.59 20.80
CA ALA A 206 -7.61 -5.60 19.90
C ALA A 206 -8.69 -6.34 19.09
N PHE A 207 -9.79 -6.75 19.74
CA PHE A 207 -10.90 -7.41 19.03
C PHE A 207 -11.54 -6.48 17.99
N ARG A 208 -11.71 -5.18 18.31
CA ARG A 208 -12.24 -4.22 17.34
C ARG A 208 -11.33 -4.05 16.13
N ARG A 209 -10.01 -3.97 16.33
CA ARG A 209 -9.04 -3.90 15.22
C ARG A 209 -9.07 -5.16 14.36
N ALA A 210 -9.17 -6.34 14.95
CA ALA A 210 -9.34 -7.60 14.23
C ALA A 210 -10.61 -7.60 13.37
N VAL A 211 -11.74 -7.14 13.92
CA VAL A 211 -13.00 -7.02 13.16
C VAL A 211 -12.85 -6.02 12.00
N LEU A 212 -12.25 -4.86 12.22
CA LEU A 212 -12.01 -3.86 11.17
C LEU A 212 -11.09 -4.41 10.07
N SER A 213 -10.04 -5.15 10.42
CA SER A 213 -9.16 -5.81 9.45
C SER A 213 -9.93 -6.81 8.58
N MET A 214 -10.81 -7.60 9.19
CA MET A 214 -11.66 -8.53 8.44
C MET A 214 -12.69 -7.82 7.56
N MET A 215 -13.24 -6.68 8.03
CA MET A 215 -14.18 -5.86 7.27
C MET A 215 -13.51 -5.19 6.06
N ALA A 216 -12.26 -4.76 6.16
CA ALA A 216 -11.51 -4.12 5.09
C ALA A 216 -11.49 -4.98 3.80
N TRP A 217 -11.45 -6.30 3.94
CA TRP A 217 -11.57 -7.24 2.81
C TRP A 217 -12.96 -7.24 2.15
N SER A 218 -13.98 -6.70 2.81
CA SER A 218 -15.36 -6.67 2.33
C SER A 218 -15.78 -5.32 1.74
N LEU A 219 -14.87 -4.35 1.71
CA LEU A 219 -15.10 -3.03 1.16
C LEU A 219 -15.43 -3.09 -0.33
N SER A 220 -16.31 -2.19 -0.79
CA SER A 220 -16.58 -2.02 -2.21
C SER A 220 -15.35 -1.52 -2.97
N ALA A 221 -15.34 -1.72 -4.28
CA ALA A 221 -14.29 -1.19 -5.13
C ALA A 221 -14.19 0.34 -5.08
N GLU A 222 -15.32 1.02 -4.88
CA GLU A 222 -15.40 2.49 -4.78
C GLU A 222 -14.77 2.98 -3.48
N ASP A 223 -15.13 2.39 -2.35
CA ASP A 223 -14.57 2.72 -1.04
C ASP A 223 -13.06 2.50 -1.02
N ARG A 224 -12.60 1.36 -1.58
CA ARG A 224 -11.18 1.07 -1.70
C ARG A 224 -10.44 2.03 -2.63
N ALA A 225 -11.09 2.51 -3.70
CA ALA A 225 -10.44 3.44 -4.63
C ALA A 225 -10.10 4.78 -3.98
N GLN A 226 -10.97 5.29 -3.12
CA GLN A 226 -10.73 6.51 -2.36
C GLN A 226 -9.57 6.33 -1.38
N LEU A 227 -9.63 5.30 -0.53
CA LEU A 227 -8.61 5.00 0.48
C LEU A 227 -7.24 4.66 -0.15
N ARG A 228 -7.23 4.11 -1.36
CA ARG A 228 -5.99 3.83 -2.11
C ARG A 228 -5.20 5.09 -2.44
N ASN A 229 -5.88 6.16 -2.86
CA ASN A 229 -5.19 7.40 -3.17
C ASN A 229 -4.51 7.99 -1.93
N GLU A 230 -5.12 7.82 -0.77
CA GLU A 230 -4.55 8.24 0.50
C GLU A 230 -3.39 7.36 0.92
N PHE A 231 -3.50 6.03 0.78
CA PHE A 231 -2.37 5.12 0.98
C PHE A 231 -1.16 5.51 0.13
N LEU A 232 -1.38 5.75 -1.17
CA LEU A 232 -0.30 6.17 -2.09
C LEU A 232 0.30 7.53 -1.73
N ALA A 233 -0.43 8.38 -0.98
CA ALA A 233 0.10 9.63 -0.47
C ALA A 233 1.08 9.41 0.70
N PHE A 234 0.86 8.38 1.51
CA PHE A 234 1.77 7.96 2.57
C PHE A 234 2.94 7.12 2.03
N ASP A 235 2.71 6.25 1.06
CA ASP A 235 3.75 5.45 0.39
C ASP A 235 4.55 6.29 -0.61
N THR A 236 5.36 7.21 -0.10
CA THR A 236 6.14 8.15 -0.91
C THR A 236 7.19 7.48 -1.78
N GLU A 237 7.65 6.29 -1.40
CA GLU A 237 8.64 5.51 -2.14
C GLU A 237 8.01 4.51 -3.11
N ASN A 238 6.67 4.38 -3.12
CA ASN A 238 5.93 3.44 -3.96
C ASN A 238 6.38 1.97 -3.80
N THR A 239 6.63 1.58 -2.57
CA THR A 239 7.02 0.20 -2.21
C THR A 239 5.79 -0.69 -2.02
N GLY A 240 4.59 -0.09 -1.90
CA GLY A 240 3.35 -0.76 -1.58
C GLY A 240 3.16 -1.01 -0.08
N THR A 241 4.03 -0.43 0.74
CA THR A 241 3.99 -0.39 2.21
C THR A 241 4.36 0.99 2.70
N ILE A 242 3.88 1.37 3.89
CA ILE A 242 4.21 2.64 4.54
C ILE A 242 5.18 2.34 5.68
N THR A 243 6.37 2.91 5.62
CA THR A 243 7.36 2.79 6.70
C THR A 243 7.02 3.74 7.86
N HIS A 244 7.53 3.44 9.03
CA HIS A 244 7.43 4.31 10.21
C HIS A 244 7.88 5.75 9.90
N PHE A 245 8.99 5.91 9.16
CA PHE A 245 9.52 7.23 8.79
C PHE A 245 8.55 8.01 7.89
N GLN A 246 7.99 7.37 6.85
CA GLN A 246 7.03 7.99 5.92
C GLN A 246 5.75 8.42 6.66
N MET A 247 5.20 7.55 7.51
CA MET A 247 4.00 7.86 8.26
C MET A 247 4.22 9.05 9.20
N LYS A 248 5.32 9.01 9.96
CA LYS A 248 5.70 10.08 10.88
C LYS A 248 5.88 11.42 10.17
N GLU A 249 6.65 11.45 9.07
CA GLU A 249 6.89 12.69 8.31
C GLU A 249 5.56 13.31 7.84
N ILE A 250 4.63 12.51 7.34
CA ILE A 250 3.35 13.00 6.84
C ILE A 250 2.45 13.47 7.99
N LEU A 251 2.36 12.71 9.07
CA LEU A 251 1.53 13.06 10.22
C LEU A 251 2.03 14.34 10.91
N GLU A 252 3.34 14.51 11.06
CA GLU A 252 3.91 15.74 11.62
C GLU A 252 3.71 16.95 10.70
N LYS A 253 3.99 16.79 9.40
CA LYS A 253 3.99 17.89 8.43
C LYS A 253 2.59 18.40 8.08
N TYR A 254 1.65 17.51 7.85
CA TYR A 254 0.32 17.88 7.32
C TYR A 254 -0.77 17.89 8.39
N TYR A 255 -0.64 17.08 9.45
CA TYR A 255 -1.66 16.95 10.49
C TYR A 255 -1.24 17.52 11.84
N HIS A 256 0.00 18.00 11.96
CA HIS A 256 0.57 18.55 13.21
C HIS A 256 0.45 17.58 14.41
N ILE A 257 0.53 16.28 14.15
CA ILE A 257 0.56 15.23 15.16
C ILE A 257 1.99 15.14 15.70
N ASP A 258 2.15 15.06 17.02
CA ASP A 258 3.48 14.92 17.59
C ASP A 258 4.10 13.54 17.34
N SER A 259 5.43 13.47 17.48
CA SER A 259 6.22 12.27 17.18
C SER A 259 5.82 11.05 18.02
N PHE A 260 5.37 11.26 19.25
CA PHE A 260 4.98 10.17 20.16
C PHE A 260 3.61 9.59 19.76
N GLU A 261 2.66 10.46 19.43
CA GLU A 261 1.34 10.05 18.95
C GLU A 261 1.43 9.37 17.56
N ALA A 262 2.27 9.88 16.66
CA ALA A 262 2.54 9.24 15.37
C ALA A 262 3.13 7.83 15.52
N GLU A 263 4.05 7.64 16.46
CA GLU A 263 4.61 6.33 16.81
C GLU A 263 3.53 5.37 17.32
N ALA A 264 2.69 5.83 18.23
CA ALA A 264 1.60 5.01 18.78
C ALA A 264 0.60 4.59 17.71
N MET A 265 0.27 5.51 16.77
CA MET A 265 -0.58 5.21 15.62
C MET A 265 0.06 4.16 14.71
N PHE A 266 1.34 4.31 14.36
CA PHE A 266 2.06 3.34 13.54
C PHE A 266 2.00 1.94 14.15
N ARG A 267 2.38 1.81 15.43
CA ARG A 267 2.40 0.51 16.12
C ARG A 267 1.03 -0.15 16.24
N SER A 268 -0.02 0.64 16.33
CA SER A 268 -1.39 0.08 16.38
C SER A 268 -1.88 -0.41 15.04
N MET A 269 -1.31 0.09 13.93
CA MET A 269 -1.65 -0.31 12.57
C MET A 269 -0.80 -1.47 12.06
N ASP A 270 0.47 -1.54 12.47
CA ASP A 270 1.39 -2.65 12.21
C ASP A 270 0.98 -3.86 13.06
N THR A 271 0.01 -4.62 12.55
CA THR A 271 -0.64 -5.71 13.30
C THR A 271 0.15 -7.02 13.25
N ASP A 272 1.00 -7.21 12.25
CA ASP A 272 1.86 -8.38 12.10
C ASP A 272 3.32 -8.14 12.53
N HIS A 273 3.62 -6.90 12.97
CA HIS A 273 4.90 -6.48 13.53
C HIS A 273 6.10 -6.67 12.57
N ASP A 274 5.90 -6.36 11.31
CA ASP A 274 6.93 -6.42 10.27
C ASP A 274 7.65 -5.06 10.05
N ASP A 275 7.37 -4.05 10.90
CA ASP A 275 7.88 -2.68 10.87
C ASP A 275 7.47 -1.86 9.63
N VAL A 276 6.43 -2.29 8.93
CA VAL A 276 5.79 -1.53 7.85
C VAL A 276 4.27 -1.67 7.92
N ILE A 277 3.52 -0.75 7.35
CA ILE A 277 2.07 -0.84 7.24
C ILE A 277 1.72 -1.27 5.83
N ALA A 278 1.15 -2.46 5.69
CA ALA A 278 0.63 -2.95 4.43
C ALA A 278 -0.68 -2.23 4.04
N TYR A 279 -1.05 -2.29 2.76
CA TYR A 279 -2.29 -1.68 2.28
C TYR A 279 -3.55 -2.19 3.00
N SER A 280 -3.60 -3.48 3.36
CA SER A 280 -4.71 -4.09 4.13
C SER A 280 -4.87 -3.50 5.53
N GLU A 281 -3.78 -3.23 6.21
CA GLU A 281 -3.74 -2.65 7.54
C GLU A 281 -4.14 -1.17 7.50
N PHE A 282 -3.61 -0.43 6.51
CA PHE A 282 -4.04 0.93 6.26
C PHE A 282 -5.54 1.02 5.98
N LEU A 283 -6.10 0.12 5.15
CA LEU A 283 -7.54 0.07 4.88
C LEU A 283 -8.35 -0.13 6.16
N ALA A 284 -7.93 -1.07 7.03
CA ALA A 284 -8.61 -1.34 8.30
C ALA A 284 -8.66 -0.10 9.19
N ALA A 285 -7.56 0.64 9.28
CA ALA A 285 -7.47 1.86 10.07
C ALA A 285 -8.24 3.04 9.44
N ALA A 286 -8.10 3.22 8.13
CA ALA A 286 -8.66 4.36 7.42
C ALA A 286 -10.18 4.30 7.20
N MET A 287 -10.78 3.08 7.22
CA MET A 287 -12.22 2.92 7.01
C MET A 287 -13.06 3.38 8.21
N GLN A 288 -12.48 3.44 9.40
CA GLN A 288 -13.22 3.77 10.62
C GLN A 288 -13.71 5.23 10.59
N GLY A 289 -15.03 5.42 10.63
CA GLY A 289 -15.67 6.74 10.59
C GLY A 289 -16.00 7.28 9.19
N ARG A 290 -15.47 6.69 8.10
CA ARG A 290 -15.78 7.08 6.72
C ARG A 290 -16.83 6.21 6.07
N ILE A 291 -16.84 4.94 6.41
CA ILE A 291 -17.77 3.98 5.84
C ILE A 291 -18.87 3.75 6.87
N LYS A 292 -20.10 4.08 6.49
CA LYS A 292 -21.25 3.68 7.27
C LYS A 292 -21.27 2.15 7.28
N VAL A 293 -20.95 1.59 8.43
CA VAL A 293 -20.97 0.15 8.63
C VAL A 293 -22.42 -0.29 8.62
N HIS A 294 -22.87 -0.75 7.46
CA HIS A 294 -24.20 -1.32 7.33
C HIS A 294 -24.25 -2.68 8.03
N GLU A 295 -25.39 -3.00 8.64
CA GLU A 295 -25.61 -4.28 9.33
C GLU A 295 -25.27 -5.50 8.46
N ASP A 296 -25.49 -5.41 7.15
CA ASP A 296 -25.10 -6.45 6.20
C ASP A 296 -23.59 -6.73 6.16
N VAL A 297 -22.76 -5.71 6.35
CA VAL A 297 -21.30 -5.87 6.40
C VAL A 297 -20.89 -6.54 7.71
N LEU A 298 -21.47 -6.10 8.84
CA LEU A 298 -21.28 -6.74 10.15
C LEU A 298 -21.70 -8.21 10.13
N ARG A 299 -22.85 -8.51 9.53
CA ARG A 299 -23.35 -9.89 9.40
C ARG A 299 -22.43 -10.77 8.53
N ARG A 300 -21.90 -10.23 7.44
CA ARG A 300 -20.92 -10.97 6.62
C ARG A 300 -19.60 -11.16 7.36
N THR A 301 -19.16 -10.18 8.12
CA THR A 301 -17.94 -10.26 8.91
C THR A 301 -18.09 -11.28 10.04
N PHE A 302 -19.20 -11.26 10.76
CA PHE A 302 -19.52 -12.29 11.76
C PHE A 302 -19.44 -13.70 11.20
N ARG A 303 -20.08 -13.95 10.02
CA ARG A 303 -20.04 -15.26 9.35
C ARG A 303 -18.63 -15.69 8.89
N LYS A 304 -17.70 -14.74 8.70
CA LYS A 304 -16.33 -15.09 8.39
C LYS A 304 -15.58 -15.56 9.63
N PHE A 305 -15.93 -15.02 10.80
CA PHE A 305 -15.38 -15.49 12.05
C PHE A 305 -16.03 -16.80 12.54
N ASP A 306 -17.33 -17.00 12.30
CA ASP A 306 -18.05 -18.25 12.59
C ASP A 306 -17.73 -19.29 11.49
N VAL A 307 -16.57 -19.94 11.64
CA VAL A 307 -15.99 -20.83 10.60
C VAL A 307 -16.81 -22.11 10.46
N ASP A 308 -17.30 -22.67 11.55
CA ASP A 308 -18.10 -23.90 11.57
C ASP A 308 -19.60 -23.66 11.37
N ASN A 309 -20.02 -22.38 11.25
CA ASN A 309 -21.41 -21.95 11.12
C ASN A 309 -22.31 -22.42 12.28
N CYS A 310 -21.79 -22.42 13.48
CA CYS A 310 -22.57 -22.75 14.68
C CYS A 310 -23.46 -21.60 15.20
N GLY A 311 -23.30 -20.39 14.64
CA GLY A 311 -24.01 -19.17 15.00
C GLY A 311 -23.37 -18.38 16.14
N LYS A 312 -22.17 -18.75 16.57
CA LYS A 312 -21.35 -18.09 17.58
C LYS A 312 -19.90 -18.02 17.12
N ILE A 313 -19.15 -17.05 17.64
CA ILE A 313 -17.70 -16.99 17.44
C ILE A 313 -17.03 -17.58 18.68
N THR A 314 -16.23 -18.62 18.46
CA THR A 314 -15.48 -19.31 19.52
C THR A 314 -14.00 -18.92 19.52
N ALA A 315 -13.28 -19.31 20.57
CA ALA A 315 -11.83 -19.10 20.62
C ALA A 315 -11.10 -19.89 19.50
N GLU A 316 -11.59 -21.09 19.18
CA GLU A 316 -11.07 -21.90 18.10
C GLU A 316 -11.27 -21.25 16.74
N ASP A 317 -12.41 -20.58 16.52
CA ASP A 317 -12.66 -19.81 15.30
C ASP A 317 -11.68 -18.65 15.16
N LEU A 318 -11.50 -17.86 16.21
CA LEU A 318 -10.55 -16.75 16.22
C LEU A 318 -9.11 -17.23 16.00
N GLN A 319 -8.71 -18.32 16.65
CA GLN A 319 -7.38 -18.91 16.44
C GLN A 319 -7.19 -19.40 15.01
N GLY A 320 -8.20 -19.98 14.40
CA GLY A 320 -8.16 -20.45 13.02
C GLY A 320 -7.94 -19.32 12.00
N ILE A 321 -8.41 -18.11 12.32
CA ILE A 321 -8.35 -16.95 11.41
C ILE A 321 -7.19 -16.02 11.72
N LEU A 322 -6.97 -15.71 13.00
CA LEU A 322 -6.01 -14.69 13.47
C LEU A 322 -4.69 -15.31 13.94
N GLY A 323 -4.61 -16.65 14.06
CA GLY A 323 -3.48 -17.33 14.66
C GLY A 323 -3.63 -17.51 16.18
N GLU A 324 -2.59 -18.02 16.84
CA GLU A 324 -2.62 -18.26 18.30
C GLU A 324 -2.77 -16.97 19.10
N GLN A 325 -2.24 -15.87 18.59
CA GLN A 325 -2.32 -14.54 19.20
C GLN A 325 -2.53 -13.49 18.13
N PHE A 326 -3.34 -12.48 18.42
CA PHE A 326 -3.48 -11.27 17.62
C PHE A 326 -2.97 -10.07 18.42
N GLU A 327 -1.95 -9.39 17.96
CA GLU A 327 -1.28 -8.28 18.65
C GLU A 327 -0.86 -8.64 20.09
N GLY A 328 -0.41 -9.87 20.31
CA GLY A 328 -0.01 -10.37 21.65
C GLY A 328 -1.17 -10.68 22.59
N THR A 329 -2.42 -10.62 22.12
CA THR A 329 -3.64 -10.94 22.87
C THR A 329 -4.14 -12.33 22.48
N ASP A 330 -4.42 -13.18 23.46
CA ASP A 330 -4.94 -14.52 23.21
C ASP A 330 -6.41 -14.46 22.75
N ALA A 331 -6.84 -15.45 21.95
CA ALA A 331 -8.20 -15.54 21.43
C ALA A 331 -9.29 -15.49 22.53
N GLN A 332 -9.03 -16.07 23.71
CA GLN A 332 -9.96 -16.00 24.82
C GLN A 332 -10.10 -14.60 25.43
N ASP A 333 -9.00 -13.83 25.44
CA ASP A 333 -9.04 -12.44 25.92
C ASP A 333 -9.77 -11.56 24.90
N LEU A 334 -9.61 -11.81 23.58
CA LEU A 334 -10.38 -11.14 22.54
C LEU A 334 -11.90 -11.41 22.68
N ILE A 335 -12.30 -12.65 22.98
CA ILE A 335 -13.70 -12.98 23.22
C ILE A 335 -14.26 -12.19 24.42
N ARG A 336 -13.53 -12.12 25.53
CA ARG A 336 -13.98 -11.40 26.74
C ARG A 336 -14.30 -9.93 26.50
N GLU A 337 -13.75 -9.33 25.46
CA GLU A 337 -14.06 -7.94 25.12
C GLU A 337 -15.53 -7.75 24.68
N ALA A 338 -16.13 -8.75 24.03
CA ALA A 338 -17.47 -8.68 23.46
C ALA A 338 -18.49 -9.62 24.11
N ASP A 339 -18.02 -10.64 24.84
CA ASP A 339 -18.84 -11.60 25.57
C ASP A 339 -19.49 -10.92 26.79
N THR A 340 -20.75 -10.53 26.67
CA THR A 340 -21.48 -9.82 27.69
C THR A 340 -22.21 -10.78 28.67
N ASN A 341 -22.52 -11.99 28.23
CA ASN A 341 -23.22 -13.00 29.02
C ASN A 341 -22.26 -13.92 29.81
N GLY A 342 -20.96 -13.94 29.44
CA GLY A 342 -19.89 -14.68 30.10
C GLY A 342 -19.90 -16.19 29.77
N ASP A 343 -20.46 -16.59 28.61
CA ASP A 343 -20.50 -17.99 28.20
C ASP A 343 -19.23 -18.45 27.44
N GLY A 344 -18.27 -17.56 27.21
CA GLY A 344 -16.99 -17.83 26.56
C GLY A 344 -17.07 -17.84 25.04
N MET A 345 -18.15 -17.32 24.47
CA MET A 345 -18.38 -17.22 23.02
C MET A 345 -19.01 -15.86 22.73
N ILE A 346 -19.05 -15.45 21.44
CA ILE A 346 -19.71 -14.22 21.04
C ILE A 346 -20.88 -14.57 20.13
N GLU A 347 -22.09 -14.26 20.58
CA GLU A 347 -23.30 -14.34 19.77
C GLU A 347 -23.45 -13.13 18.85
N TYR A 348 -24.25 -13.24 17.78
CA TYR A 348 -24.40 -12.15 16.81
C TYR A 348 -24.93 -10.85 17.44
N ASP A 349 -25.83 -10.95 18.40
CA ASP A 349 -26.40 -9.79 19.11
C ASP A 349 -25.35 -9.11 20.00
N GLU A 350 -24.48 -9.88 20.66
CA GLU A 350 -23.35 -9.36 21.44
C GLU A 350 -22.33 -8.66 20.53
N PHE A 351 -22.02 -9.27 19.37
CA PHE A 351 -21.15 -8.68 18.36
C PHE A 351 -21.68 -7.34 17.87
N LEU A 352 -22.99 -7.24 17.57
CA LEU A 352 -23.62 -5.99 17.17
C LEU A 352 -23.60 -4.94 18.28
N GLN A 353 -23.96 -5.34 19.50
CA GLN A 353 -23.97 -4.45 20.66
C GLN A 353 -22.57 -3.89 20.95
N TYR A 354 -21.56 -4.75 20.92
CA TYR A 354 -20.16 -4.34 21.09
C TYR A 354 -19.74 -3.31 20.04
N PHE A 355 -20.10 -3.55 18.77
CA PHE A 355 -19.68 -2.67 17.69
C PHE A 355 -20.35 -1.29 17.76
N HIS A 356 -21.64 -1.24 18.09
CA HIS A 356 -22.42 0.00 18.22
C HIS A 356 -22.11 0.79 19.51
N SER A 357 -21.91 0.14 20.65
CA SER A 357 -21.60 0.82 21.90
C SER A 357 -20.27 1.59 21.84
N HIS A 358 -19.28 1.04 21.15
CA HIS A 358 -17.99 1.70 20.97
C HIS A 358 -17.98 2.83 19.93
N GLU A 359 -18.97 2.88 19.01
CA GLU A 359 -19.15 4.05 18.14
C GLU A 359 -19.62 5.27 18.90
N VAL A 360 -20.56 5.12 19.81
CA VAL A 360 -21.13 6.21 20.62
C VAL A 360 -20.08 6.87 21.52
N HIS A 361 -19.27 6.08 22.21
CA HIS A 361 -18.21 6.62 23.09
C HIS A 361 -17.10 7.35 22.30
N LEU A 362 -16.75 6.88 21.11
CA LEU A 362 -15.75 7.53 20.27
C LEU A 362 -16.27 8.85 19.63
N GLU A 363 -17.58 8.97 19.42
CA GLU A 363 -18.20 10.23 18.96
C GLU A 363 -18.29 11.26 20.10
N GLU A 364 -18.55 10.83 21.31
CA GLU A 364 -18.57 11.70 22.51
C GLU A 364 -17.18 12.27 22.81
N ASP A 365 -16.12 11.44 22.75
CA ASP A 365 -14.72 11.87 22.92
C ASP A 365 -14.26 12.82 21.80
N ALA A 366 -14.66 12.58 20.57
CA ALA A 366 -14.37 13.45 19.44
C ALA A 366 -15.11 14.79 19.53
N ALA A 367 -16.35 14.79 20.01
CA ALA A 367 -17.12 16.01 20.27
C ALA A 367 -16.53 16.82 21.43
N ALA A 368 -16.08 16.17 22.50
CA ALA A 368 -15.42 16.80 23.65
C ALA A 368 -14.08 17.44 23.23
N SER A 369 -13.30 16.80 22.38
CA SER A 369 -12.04 17.33 21.85
C SER A 369 -12.27 18.56 20.96
N ARG A 370 -13.27 18.56 20.08
CA ARG A 370 -13.63 19.71 19.24
C ARG A 370 -14.12 20.92 20.07
N VAL A 371 -14.81 20.67 21.18
CA VAL A 371 -15.24 21.74 22.11
C VAL A 371 -14.04 22.34 22.84
N ALA A 372 -13.04 21.51 23.21
CA ALA A 372 -11.82 21.99 23.85
C ALA A 372 -10.95 22.83 22.89
N GLU A 373 -10.81 22.42 21.62
CA GLU A 373 -10.09 23.19 20.58
C GLU A 373 -10.81 24.52 20.24
N GLY A 374 -12.13 24.51 20.09
CA GLY A 374 -12.92 25.71 19.82
C GLY A 374 -12.97 26.73 20.99
N GLN A 375 -12.63 26.34 22.22
CA GLN A 375 -12.49 27.24 23.36
C GLN A 375 -11.10 27.87 23.46
N CYS A 376 -10.07 27.27 22.86
CA CYS A 376 -8.73 27.85 22.81
C CYS A 376 -8.61 29.00 21.80
N GLU A 377 -9.43 29.05 20.76
CA GLU A 377 -9.46 30.16 19.78
C GLU A 377 -10.25 31.40 20.23
N LYS A 378 -11.11 31.27 21.23
CA LYS A 378 -11.81 32.41 21.82
C LYS A 378 -11.08 32.85 23.09
N GLY A 379 -10.07 33.71 22.91
CA GLY A 379 -9.32 34.32 23.99
C GLY A 379 -10.24 34.93 25.06
N ILE A 380 -10.46 34.22 26.15
CA ILE A 380 -11.05 34.79 27.37
C ILE A 380 -9.91 35.34 28.19
N SER A 381 -9.78 36.68 28.10
CA SER A 381 -8.97 37.50 29.01
C SER A 381 -9.47 37.28 30.44
N TRP A 382 -8.74 36.56 31.26
CA TRP A 382 -8.96 36.54 32.70
C TRP A 382 -8.24 37.70 33.32
N ALA A 383 -9.00 38.78 33.61
CA ALA A 383 -8.54 39.83 34.47
C ALA A 383 -8.56 39.31 35.94
N VAL A 384 -7.39 39.07 36.50
CA VAL A 384 -7.20 38.85 37.92
C VAL A 384 -7.15 40.22 38.62
N PRO A 385 -8.01 40.56 39.62
CA PRO A 385 -7.90 41.81 40.37
C PRO A 385 -6.78 41.69 41.41
N GLY A 386 -5.80 42.59 41.32
CA GLY A 386 -4.94 42.99 42.43
C GLY A 386 -3.59 42.27 42.50
N HIS A 387 -2.57 42.87 41.89
CA HIS A 387 -1.33 43.29 42.57
C HIS A 387 -0.51 44.20 41.61
N SER A 388 0.09 45.21 42.22
CA SER A 388 0.74 46.37 41.69
C SER A 388 1.82 46.11 40.63
N ALA A 389 1.82 46.92 39.59
CA ALA A 389 2.87 47.08 38.60
C ALA A 389 4.21 47.45 39.24
N VAL A 390 5.25 46.72 38.96
CA VAL A 390 6.62 47.19 38.99
C VAL A 390 7.19 47.07 37.57
N ALA A 391 7.33 48.25 36.95
CA ALA A 391 8.00 48.40 35.67
C ALA A 391 9.49 48.17 35.82
N PHE A 392 10.05 47.25 35.01
CA PHE A 392 11.49 47.28 34.76
C PHE A 392 11.71 47.52 33.27
N ARG A 393 12.41 48.64 33.04
CA ARG A 393 12.87 49.17 31.76
C ARG A 393 14.03 48.34 31.23
N SER A 394 14.04 48.28 29.91
CA SER A 394 15.08 47.89 28.98
C SER A 394 16.52 48.28 29.37
N GLY A 395 17.47 47.46 29.05
CA GLY A 395 18.89 47.85 28.94
C GLY A 395 19.81 46.70 28.64
N ASP A 396 20.20 46.64 27.41
CA ASP A 396 21.58 46.52 26.91
C ASP A 396 22.30 45.17 26.79
N LYS A 397 22.72 44.99 25.57
CA LYS A 397 23.78 44.23 24.93
C LYS A 397 24.94 43.70 25.83
N ARG A 398 25.35 42.48 25.59
CA ARG A 398 26.69 42.10 25.00
C ARG A 398 27.09 40.66 25.23
N ARG A 399 27.47 40.04 24.09
CA ARG A 399 28.65 39.22 23.83
C ARG A 399 28.85 37.83 24.45
N ARG A 400 28.92 36.85 23.51
CA ARG A 400 29.98 35.82 23.33
C ARG A 400 30.26 34.85 24.48
N ASN A 401 30.08 33.55 24.19
CA ASN A 401 31.27 32.69 23.99
C ASN A 401 30.90 31.34 23.37
N MET A 402 31.62 31.06 22.33
CA MET A 402 31.82 29.81 21.63
C MET A 402 32.65 28.90 22.55
N VAL A 403 32.26 27.63 22.71
CA VAL A 403 33.18 26.57 23.12
C VAL A 403 33.03 25.39 22.19
N GLU A 404 34.03 25.24 21.33
CA GLU A 404 34.40 24.04 20.60
C GLU A 404 34.73 22.90 21.57
N TRP A 405 34.35 21.67 21.23
CA TRP A 405 35.13 20.50 21.64
C TRP A 405 35.49 19.67 20.42
N ARG A 406 36.83 19.67 20.21
CA ARG A 406 37.54 18.86 19.23
C ARG A 406 37.66 17.42 19.71
N THR A 407 37.52 16.54 18.75
CA THR A 407 38.19 15.25 18.50
C THR A 407 39.27 14.78 19.50
N SER A 408 39.19 13.51 19.86
CA SER A 408 40.41 12.75 20.14
C SER A 408 40.29 11.31 19.64
N PHE A 409 41.26 10.97 18.81
CA PHE A 409 41.63 9.66 18.26
C PHE A 409 42.02 8.66 19.35
N GLY A 410 41.83 7.37 19.08
CA GLY A 410 42.42 6.27 19.83
C GLY A 410 42.28 4.93 19.13
N SER A 411 43.14 4.67 18.15
CA SER A 411 43.44 3.35 17.59
C SER A 411 44.16 2.43 18.58
N LYS A 412 43.87 1.12 18.54
CA LYS A 412 44.72 -0.08 18.74
C LYS A 412 43.83 -1.21 19.25
N SER A 413 43.82 -2.34 18.70
CA SER A 413 44.68 -3.33 18.06
C SER A 413 43.77 -4.43 17.47
#